data_072fcbc72a968d17a78a15811581c4b7
#
_entry.id   072fcbc72a968d17a78a15811581c4b7
#
_cell.length_a   1.000
_cell.length_b   1.000
_cell.length_c   1.000
_cell.angle_alpha   90.00
_cell.angle_beta   90.00
_cell.angle_gamma   90.00
#
_symmetry.space_group_name_H-M   'P 1'
#
loop_
_entity.id
_entity.type
_entity.pdbx_description
1 polymer ?
#
loop_
_entity_poly.entity_id
_entity_poly.type
_entity_poly.pdbx_seq_one_letter_code
_entity_poly.pdbx_strand_id
1 'polypeptide(L)'
;IYERANKAISEGDFAPQSLIMKSNVKVVCTTDDPIDDLKYHKLLKEVDGFDCKVLPTFRPDKALNINLDGFADYIKSLGKVAGVDIKNVDDVITALLNRVEYFHSAGCRVSDQAFDCPPYAVADKDEVNAVFNKAMNGEKLTDYECDVYKTPIVIALGEKYHELGWTMEVHIGAMRNNNTLMFNKLGADTGFDSVGDDNIAKPLSRLLDSLNVNDKLPKTILFNLNDKDNTVLATMLGNFQSSDAQSKVQFGPAWWFLDTMDGMTAQMKSLANLGVLGKFVGMETDSRSFTSYGRHEYFRRIMCNLIGSWVENGMYAYDEDILKEIVEGISYNNAINYFNFE
;
A
#
# COMPACT_ATOMS: atom_id res chain seq x y z
N ILE A 1 -21.19 -28.20 -7.87
CA ILE A 1 -20.69 -26.84 -7.59
C ILE A 1 -21.25 -25.86 -8.62
N TYR A 2 -21.07 -26.12 -9.93
CA TYR A 2 -21.47 -25.21 -11.02
C TYR A 2 -22.96 -24.81 -10.96
N GLU A 3 -23.88 -25.77 -10.89
CA GLU A 3 -25.32 -25.51 -10.78
C GLU A 3 -25.70 -24.69 -9.56
N ARG A 4 -25.09 -24.99 -8.41
CA ARG A 4 -25.32 -24.24 -7.17
C ARG A 4 -24.81 -22.81 -7.28
N ALA A 5 -23.64 -22.59 -7.89
CA ALA A 5 -23.08 -21.26 -8.10
C ALA A 5 -23.96 -20.44 -9.05
N ASN A 6 -24.38 -21.02 -10.19
CA ASN A 6 -25.25 -20.34 -11.15
C ASN A 6 -26.60 -19.96 -10.53
N LYS A 7 -27.20 -20.86 -9.74
CA LYS A 7 -28.44 -20.56 -9.02
C LYS A 7 -28.25 -19.39 -8.06
N ALA A 8 -27.21 -19.44 -7.25
CA ALA A 8 -26.90 -18.36 -6.29
C ALA A 8 -26.72 -17.01 -6.98
N ILE A 9 -25.98 -16.97 -8.09
CA ILE A 9 -25.76 -15.74 -8.87
C ILE A 9 -27.08 -15.22 -9.47
N SER A 10 -27.95 -16.10 -9.97
CA SER A 10 -29.22 -15.72 -10.61
C SER A 10 -30.27 -15.21 -9.59
N GLU A 11 -30.20 -15.61 -8.34
CA GLU A 11 -31.14 -15.19 -7.29
C GLU A 11 -30.86 -13.80 -6.71
N GLY A 12 -29.86 -13.07 -7.22
CA GLY A 12 -29.52 -11.69 -6.82
C GLY A 12 -28.83 -11.55 -5.48
N ASP A 13 -28.63 -12.65 -4.75
CA ASP A 13 -28.03 -12.68 -3.42
C ASP A 13 -26.50 -12.51 -3.42
N PHE A 14 -25.88 -12.41 -4.59
CA PHE A 14 -24.46 -12.31 -4.84
C PHE A 14 -24.07 -11.04 -5.60
N ALA A 15 -24.86 -9.99 -5.50
CA ALA A 15 -24.46 -8.66 -5.94
C ALA A 15 -23.24 -8.18 -5.11
N PRO A 16 -22.37 -7.32 -5.65
CA PRO A 16 -21.18 -6.83 -4.94
C PRO A 16 -21.44 -6.32 -3.52
N GLN A 17 -22.43 -5.48 -3.34
CA GLN A 17 -22.83 -4.98 -2.00
C GLN A 17 -23.25 -6.12 -1.06
N SER A 18 -24.03 -7.08 -1.56
CA SER A 18 -24.46 -8.24 -0.77
C SER A 18 -23.30 -9.12 -0.34
N LEU A 19 -22.29 -9.31 -1.19
CA LEU A 19 -21.09 -10.08 -0.86
C LEU A 19 -20.26 -9.37 0.22
N ILE A 20 -20.11 -8.05 0.14
CA ILE A 20 -19.44 -7.23 1.15
C ILE A 20 -20.17 -7.37 2.50
N MET A 21 -21.49 -7.19 2.52
CA MET A 21 -22.31 -7.26 3.74
C MET A 21 -22.32 -8.68 4.34
N LYS A 22 -22.47 -9.73 3.49
CA LYS A 22 -22.41 -11.14 3.95
C LYS A 22 -21.05 -11.52 4.54
N SER A 23 -19.98 -10.89 4.07
CA SER A 23 -18.63 -11.08 4.59
C SER A 23 -18.34 -10.24 5.84
N ASN A 24 -19.32 -9.47 6.32
CA ASN A 24 -19.22 -8.56 7.48
C ASN A 24 -18.05 -7.57 7.37
N VAL A 25 -17.75 -7.11 6.17
CA VAL A 25 -16.70 -6.12 5.93
C VAL A 25 -17.17 -4.76 6.43
N LYS A 26 -16.33 -4.06 7.19
CA LYS A 26 -16.64 -2.74 7.77
C LYS A 26 -16.04 -1.60 6.97
N VAL A 27 -14.86 -1.81 6.41
CA VAL A 27 -14.14 -0.83 5.60
C VAL A 27 -13.54 -1.50 4.37
N VAL A 28 -13.69 -0.86 3.23
CA VAL A 28 -12.96 -1.18 1.99
C VAL A 28 -12.20 0.08 1.58
N CYS A 29 -10.89 -0.05 1.39
CA CYS A 29 -10.08 0.97 0.76
C CYS A 29 -9.83 0.57 -0.69
N THR A 30 -10.17 1.45 -1.62
CA THR A 30 -9.93 1.26 -3.06
C THR A 30 -8.57 1.82 -3.45
N THR A 31 -8.11 1.55 -4.66
CA THR A 31 -6.87 2.13 -5.19
C THR A 31 -7.24 3.19 -6.22
N ASP A 32 -6.97 4.47 -5.92
CA ASP A 32 -7.45 5.59 -6.72
C ASP A 32 -6.31 6.51 -7.16
N ASP A 33 -6.39 6.93 -8.41
CA ASP A 33 -5.42 7.83 -9.01
C ASP A 33 -5.65 9.29 -8.53
N PRO A 34 -4.61 10.10 -8.30
CA PRO A 34 -4.75 11.51 -7.93
C PRO A 34 -5.71 12.35 -8.80
N ILE A 35 -5.92 11.99 -10.06
CA ILE A 35 -6.84 12.71 -10.95
C ILE A 35 -8.31 12.24 -10.85
N ASP A 36 -8.60 11.20 -10.06
CA ASP A 36 -9.95 10.66 -9.90
C ASP A 36 -10.89 11.68 -9.24
N ASP A 37 -12.15 11.76 -9.71
CA ASP A 37 -13.17 12.65 -9.16
C ASP A 37 -13.89 12.09 -7.94
N LEU A 38 -13.61 10.84 -7.57
CA LEU A 38 -14.18 10.08 -6.45
C LEU A 38 -15.71 10.03 -6.47
N LYS A 39 -16.30 10.10 -7.65
CA LYS A 39 -17.75 10.15 -7.84
C LYS A 39 -18.46 8.97 -7.18
N TYR A 40 -17.92 7.77 -7.35
CA TYR A 40 -18.57 6.56 -6.83
C TYR A 40 -18.44 6.43 -5.32
N HIS A 41 -17.37 6.92 -4.72
CA HIS A 41 -17.24 7.01 -3.26
C HIS A 41 -18.33 7.91 -2.66
N LYS A 42 -18.59 9.06 -3.30
CA LYS A 42 -19.65 9.99 -2.87
C LYS A 42 -21.03 9.36 -3.00
N LEU A 43 -21.30 8.66 -4.11
CA LEU A 43 -22.58 8.00 -4.34
C LEU A 43 -22.82 6.85 -3.33
N LEU A 44 -21.78 6.08 -3.00
CA LEU A 44 -21.91 4.97 -2.05
C LEU A 44 -22.24 5.43 -0.63
N LYS A 45 -21.81 6.63 -0.23
CA LYS A 45 -22.16 7.21 1.07
C LYS A 45 -23.66 7.48 1.25
N GLU A 46 -24.38 7.64 0.13
CA GLU A 46 -25.83 7.95 0.11
C GLU A 46 -26.70 6.69 -0.04
N VAL A 47 -26.10 5.49 -0.07
CA VAL A 47 -26.84 4.23 -0.25
C VAL A 47 -27.37 3.74 1.10
N ASP A 48 -28.70 3.77 1.26
CA ASP A 48 -29.36 3.26 2.46
C ASP A 48 -29.12 1.75 2.65
N GLY A 49 -28.82 1.35 3.87
CA GLY A 49 -28.65 -0.07 4.25
C GLY A 49 -27.31 -0.68 3.81
N PHE A 50 -26.36 0.13 3.35
CA PHE A 50 -25.00 -0.32 3.05
C PHE A 50 -24.02 0.22 4.11
N ASP A 51 -23.77 -0.59 5.15
CA ASP A 51 -23.02 -0.17 6.34
C ASP A 51 -21.49 -0.25 6.18
N CYS A 52 -20.99 -0.67 5.03
CA CYS A 52 -19.55 -0.71 4.76
C CYS A 52 -19.05 0.66 4.29
N LYS A 53 -18.04 1.20 4.97
CA LYS A 53 -17.33 2.39 4.48
C LYS A 53 -16.47 2.03 3.27
N VAL A 54 -16.70 2.66 2.13
CA VAL A 54 -15.83 2.55 0.95
C VAL A 54 -15.05 3.85 0.82
N LEU A 55 -13.76 3.79 1.13
CA LEU A 55 -12.88 4.95 1.22
C LEU A 55 -11.84 4.91 0.10
N PRO A 56 -11.48 6.07 -0.46
CA PRO A 56 -10.39 6.13 -1.44
C PRO A 56 -9.04 5.93 -0.76
N THR A 57 -8.08 5.35 -1.50
CA THR A 57 -6.65 5.34 -1.16
C THR A 57 -5.89 6.10 -2.22
N PHE A 58 -4.97 6.94 -1.81
CA PHE A 58 -4.22 7.82 -2.69
C PHE A 58 -3.02 7.11 -3.31
N ARG A 59 -3.04 6.82 -4.62
CA ARG A 59 -1.95 6.14 -5.33
C ARG A 59 -1.28 7.04 -6.37
N PRO A 60 -0.16 7.68 -6.05
CA PRO A 60 0.50 8.66 -6.91
C PRO A 60 1.40 8.06 -8.00
N ASP A 61 1.40 6.76 -8.23
CA ASP A 61 2.35 6.04 -9.09
C ASP A 61 2.51 6.65 -10.47
N LYS A 62 1.42 7.09 -11.13
CA LYS A 62 1.52 7.71 -12.46
C LYS A 62 2.21 9.07 -12.45
N ALA A 63 2.13 9.80 -11.34
CA ALA A 63 2.88 11.03 -11.16
C ALA A 63 4.35 10.78 -10.84
N LEU A 64 4.66 9.62 -10.21
CA LEU A 64 6.02 9.24 -9.81
C LEU A 64 6.79 8.55 -10.94
N ASN A 65 6.12 7.79 -11.79
CA ASN A 65 6.76 6.98 -12.83
C ASN A 65 7.10 7.81 -14.08
N ILE A 66 8.03 8.75 -13.90
CA ILE A 66 8.48 9.74 -14.89
C ILE A 66 9.02 9.15 -16.20
N ASN A 67 9.48 7.90 -16.16
CA ASN A 67 10.06 7.16 -17.28
C ASN A 67 9.03 6.41 -18.14
N LEU A 68 7.74 6.43 -17.77
CA LEU A 68 6.70 5.71 -18.50
C LEU A 68 6.11 6.57 -19.63
N ASP A 69 5.71 5.89 -20.69
CA ASP A 69 4.98 6.51 -21.79
C ASP A 69 3.72 7.22 -21.29
N GLY A 70 3.45 8.41 -21.83
CA GLY A 70 2.29 9.20 -21.45
C GLY A 70 2.45 10.07 -20.18
N PHE A 71 3.63 10.09 -19.56
CA PHE A 71 3.90 10.91 -18.38
C PHE A 71 3.55 12.39 -18.58
N ALA A 72 4.01 13.01 -19.69
CA ALA A 72 3.75 14.43 -19.97
C ALA A 72 2.25 14.75 -20.08
N ASP A 73 1.45 13.85 -20.67
CA ASP A 73 0.00 14.04 -20.77
C ASP A 73 -0.71 13.80 -19.44
N TYR A 74 -0.19 12.88 -18.63
CA TYR A 74 -0.67 12.70 -17.25
C TYR A 74 -0.43 13.96 -16.41
N ILE A 75 0.77 14.55 -16.45
CA ILE A 75 1.11 15.79 -15.72
C ILE A 75 0.19 16.95 -16.12
N LYS A 76 -0.14 17.11 -17.41
CA LYS A 76 -1.12 18.11 -17.88
C LYS A 76 -2.52 17.84 -17.28
N SER A 77 -2.92 16.56 -17.23
CA SER A 77 -4.22 16.15 -16.66
C SER A 77 -4.27 16.43 -15.16
N LEU A 78 -3.18 16.10 -14.43
CA LEU A 78 -3.03 16.38 -13.00
C LEU A 78 -3.15 17.91 -12.74
N GLY A 79 -2.40 18.72 -13.50
CA GLY A 79 -2.46 20.18 -13.38
C GLY A 79 -3.88 20.72 -13.57
N LYS A 80 -4.60 20.21 -14.58
CA LYS A 80 -5.99 20.60 -14.85
C LYS A 80 -6.92 20.30 -13.67
N VAL A 81 -6.87 19.09 -13.09
CA VAL A 81 -7.78 18.72 -11.99
C VAL A 81 -7.38 19.35 -10.66
N ALA A 82 -6.08 19.62 -10.46
CA ALA A 82 -5.56 20.29 -9.28
C ALA A 82 -5.66 21.83 -9.33
N GLY A 83 -5.96 22.40 -10.51
CA GLY A 83 -5.99 23.85 -10.71
C GLY A 83 -4.60 24.50 -10.69
N VAL A 84 -3.56 23.79 -11.10
CA VAL A 84 -2.15 24.22 -11.08
C VAL A 84 -1.57 24.19 -12.49
N ASP A 85 -0.94 25.29 -12.92
CA ASP A 85 -0.16 25.35 -14.17
C ASP A 85 1.25 24.79 -13.92
N ILE A 86 1.44 23.49 -14.18
CA ILE A 86 2.65 22.75 -13.85
C ILE A 86 3.76 23.06 -14.84
N LYS A 87 4.85 23.72 -14.37
CA LYS A 87 6.04 24.09 -15.14
C LYS A 87 7.33 23.48 -14.59
N ASN A 88 7.32 23.04 -13.34
CA ASN A 88 8.47 22.50 -12.62
C ASN A 88 8.01 21.49 -11.55
N VAL A 89 8.93 20.88 -10.84
CA VAL A 89 8.61 19.83 -9.84
C VAL A 89 7.89 20.41 -8.62
N ASP A 90 8.15 21.64 -8.21
CA ASP A 90 7.40 22.26 -7.09
C ASP A 90 5.90 22.42 -7.44
N ASP A 91 5.59 22.70 -8.72
CA ASP A 91 4.21 22.75 -9.18
C ASP A 91 3.56 21.35 -9.19
N VAL A 92 4.32 20.30 -9.53
CA VAL A 92 3.85 18.91 -9.41
C VAL A 92 3.52 18.56 -7.95
N ILE A 93 4.43 18.89 -7.02
CA ILE A 93 4.21 18.71 -5.59
C ILE A 93 2.96 19.47 -5.14
N THR A 94 2.82 20.75 -5.50
CA THR A 94 1.65 21.56 -5.18
C THR A 94 0.36 20.91 -5.69
N ALA A 95 0.36 20.44 -6.93
CA ALA A 95 -0.80 19.78 -7.52
C ALA A 95 -1.17 18.49 -6.76
N LEU A 96 -0.18 17.66 -6.43
CA LEU A 96 -0.39 16.43 -5.66
C LEU A 96 -0.91 16.73 -4.24
N LEU A 97 -0.35 17.72 -3.55
CA LEU A 97 -0.82 18.14 -2.23
C LEU A 97 -2.26 18.63 -2.24
N ASN A 98 -2.66 19.42 -3.25
CA ASN A 98 -4.06 19.81 -3.45
C ASN A 98 -4.97 18.57 -3.63
N ARG A 99 -4.49 17.55 -4.34
CA ARG A 99 -5.25 16.30 -4.51
C ARG A 99 -5.30 15.48 -3.23
N VAL A 100 -4.24 15.44 -2.42
CA VAL A 100 -4.25 14.81 -1.09
C VAL A 100 -5.33 15.44 -0.21
N GLU A 101 -5.43 16.77 -0.15
CA GLU A 101 -6.50 17.46 0.60
C GLU A 101 -7.90 17.11 0.08
N TYR A 102 -8.07 17.03 -1.22
CA TYR A 102 -9.35 16.60 -1.82
C TYR A 102 -9.71 15.17 -1.41
N PHE A 103 -8.76 14.24 -1.47
CA PHE A 103 -8.94 12.85 -1.03
C PHE A 103 -9.23 12.76 0.48
N HIS A 104 -8.51 13.56 1.28
CA HIS A 104 -8.75 13.66 2.73
C HIS A 104 -10.19 14.06 3.03
N SER A 105 -10.71 15.07 2.32
CA SER A 105 -12.10 15.51 2.46
C SER A 105 -13.14 14.44 2.07
N ALA A 106 -12.76 13.49 1.20
CA ALA A 106 -13.56 12.35 0.81
C ALA A 106 -13.50 11.17 1.81
N GLY A 107 -12.63 11.25 2.83
CA GLY A 107 -12.44 10.23 3.86
C GLY A 107 -11.21 9.35 3.69
N CYS A 108 -10.32 9.67 2.75
CA CYS A 108 -9.04 8.98 2.58
C CYS A 108 -8.19 9.08 3.86
N ARG A 109 -7.54 7.98 4.25
CA ARG A 109 -6.64 7.89 5.41
C ARG A 109 -5.37 7.10 5.09
N VAL A 110 -5.23 6.64 3.86
CA VAL A 110 -4.15 5.75 3.42
C VAL A 110 -3.61 6.22 2.08
N SER A 111 -2.30 6.18 1.92
CA SER A 111 -1.66 6.23 0.61
C SER A 111 -1.06 4.87 0.29
N ASP A 112 -1.02 4.54 -0.98
CA ASP A 112 -0.47 3.29 -1.50
C ASP A 112 0.44 3.60 -2.68
N GLN A 113 1.72 3.33 -2.57
CA GLN A 113 2.69 3.52 -3.63
C GLN A 113 3.57 2.29 -3.81
N ALA A 114 3.93 2.01 -5.07
CA ALA A 114 4.74 0.87 -5.42
C ALA A 114 6.06 1.29 -6.09
N PHE A 115 7.14 0.64 -5.68
CA PHE A 115 8.48 0.84 -6.23
C PHE A 115 9.13 -0.52 -6.54
N ASP A 116 9.86 -0.59 -7.64
CA ASP A 116 10.76 -1.71 -7.88
C ASP A 116 11.85 -1.71 -6.79
N CYS A 117 12.48 -0.55 -6.58
CA CYS A 117 13.35 -0.23 -5.45
C CYS A 117 12.93 1.13 -4.88
N PRO A 118 12.96 1.35 -3.54
CA PRO A 118 12.65 2.65 -2.95
C PRO A 118 13.52 3.76 -3.54
N PRO A 119 12.96 4.86 -4.04
CA PRO A 119 13.74 5.91 -4.68
C PRO A 119 14.53 6.71 -3.64
N TYR A 120 15.81 6.93 -3.89
CA TYR A 120 16.61 7.85 -3.10
C TYR A 120 17.79 8.43 -3.88
N ALA A 121 17.71 9.71 -4.16
CA ALA A 121 18.84 10.51 -4.67
C ALA A 121 18.87 11.86 -3.98
N VAL A 122 20.07 12.40 -3.80
CA VAL A 122 20.29 13.78 -3.33
C VAL A 122 20.67 14.63 -4.51
N ALA A 123 19.82 15.60 -4.85
CA ALA A 123 20.01 16.51 -5.96
C ALA A 123 19.55 17.92 -5.57
N ASP A 124 20.10 18.94 -6.22
CA ASP A 124 19.59 20.28 -6.07
C ASP A 124 18.36 20.52 -6.95
N LYS A 125 17.72 21.65 -6.74
CA LYS A 125 16.48 22.02 -7.44
C LYS A 125 16.66 22.15 -8.96
N ASP A 126 17.81 22.61 -9.39
CA ASP A 126 18.10 22.80 -10.82
C ASP A 126 18.24 21.46 -11.51
N GLU A 127 18.94 20.50 -10.88
CA GLU A 127 19.06 19.12 -11.38
C GLU A 127 17.70 18.42 -11.44
N VAL A 128 16.88 18.51 -10.39
CA VAL A 128 15.52 17.93 -10.36
C VAL A 128 14.66 18.51 -11.50
N ASN A 129 14.68 19.82 -11.72
CA ASN A 129 13.92 20.44 -12.79
C ASN A 129 14.49 20.12 -14.18
N ALA A 130 15.78 19.94 -14.32
CA ALA A 130 16.39 19.50 -15.59
C ALA A 130 15.89 18.11 -15.97
N VAL A 131 15.83 17.18 -15.03
CA VAL A 131 15.27 15.83 -15.23
C VAL A 131 13.79 15.89 -15.59
N PHE A 132 12.99 16.67 -14.88
CA PHE A 132 11.58 16.89 -15.20
C PHE A 132 11.38 17.40 -16.63
N ASN A 133 12.16 18.40 -17.06
CA ASN A 133 12.08 18.94 -18.40
C ASN A 133 12.46 17.91 -19.48
N LYS A 134 13.47 17.07 -19.24
CA LYS A 134 13.79 15.94 -20.15
C LYS A 134 12.57 15.05 -20.37
N ALA A 135 11.91 14.63 -19.27
CA ALA A 135 10.73 13.77 -19.36
C ALA A 135 9.57 14.46 -20.10
N MET A 136 9.32 15.73 -19.81
CA MET A 136 8.28 16.49 -20.49
C MET A 136 8.52 16.65 -22.00
N ASN A 137 9.78 16.56 -22.43
CA ASN A 137 10.19 16.54 -23.84
C ASN A 137 10.20 15.14 -24.46
N GLY A 138 9.90 14.08 -23.69
CA GLY A 138 9.93 12.69 -24.15
C GLY A 138 11.33 12.09 -24.28
N GLU A 139 12.33 12.66 -23.60
CA GLU A 139 13.69 12.15 -23.57
C GLU A 139 13.80 10.94 -22.63
N LYS A 140 14.69 10.00 -22.93
CA LYS A 140 14.95 8.85 -22.05
C LYS A 140 15.71 9.29 -20.81
N LEU A 141 15.31 8.73 -19.67
CA LEU A 141 15.95 8.94 -18.38
C LEU A 141 16.72 7.70 -17.93
N THR A 142 17.76 7.92 -17.15
CA THR A 142 18.45 6.87 -16.38
C THR A 142 17.69 6.58 -15.08
N ASP A 143 17.96 5.45 -14.44
CA ASP A 143 17.38 5.08 -13.15
C ASP A 143 17.71 6.13 -12.07
N TYR A 144 18.95 6.65 -12.05
CA TYR A 144 19.34 7.73 -11.14
C TYR A 144 18.52 9.00 -11.37
N GLU A 145 18.29 9.41 -12.61
CA GLU A 145 17.44 10.57 -12.92
C GLU A 145 15.99 10.34 -12.46
N CYS A 146 15.47 9.11 -12.58
CA CYS A 146 14.17 8.75 -12.04
C CYS A 146 14.13 8.93 -10.52
N ASP A 147 15.16 8.52 -9.79
CA ASP A 147 15.27 8.69 -8.35
C ASP A 147 15.39 10.18 -7.96
N VAL A 148 16.18 10.97 -8.72
CA VAL A 148 16.30 12.43 -8.55
C VAL A 148 14.93 13.11 -8.59
N TYR A 149 14.07 12.70 -9.50
CA TYR A 149 12.70 13.23 -9.59
C TYR A 149 11.78 12.73 -8.49
N LYS A 150 11.77 11.41 -8.23
CA LYS A 150 10.84 10.77 -7.29
C LYS A 150 11.09 11.19 -5.85
N THR A 151 12.35 11.28 -5.43
CA THR A 151 12.73 11.49 -4.03
C THR A 151 12.07 12.72 -3.40
N PRO A 152 12.16 13.96 -3.95
CA PRO A 152 11.55 15.14 -3.33
C PRO A 152 10.03 15.06 -3.29
N ILE A 153 9.39 14.41 -4.26
CA ILE A 153 7.94 14.26 -4.30
C ILE A 153 7.47 13.29 -3.22
N VAL A 154 8.14 12.14 -3.07
CA VAL A 154 7.77 11.14 -2.04
C VAL A 154 7.97 11.72 -0.63
N ILE A 155 9.04 12.51 -0.42
CA ILE A 155 9.28 13.20 0.86
C ILE A 155 8.14 14.21 1.11
N ALA A 156 7.81 15.08 0.17
CA ALA A 156 6.75 16.08 0.34
C ALA A 156 5.38 15.42 0.60
N LEU A 157 5.07 14.33 -0.08
CA LEU A 157 3.86 13.55 0.16
C LEU A 157 3.86 12.90 1.54
N GLY A 158 4.98 12.28 1.95
CA GLY A 158 5.11 11.66 3.26
C GLY A 158 4.94 12.66 4.41
N GLU A 159 5.54 13.86 4.30
CA GLU A 159 5.33 14.94 5.26
C GLU A 159 3.85 15.34 5.36
N LYS A 160 3.15 15.41 4.22
CA LYS A 160 1.71 15.73 4.19
C LYS A 160 0.86 14.61 4.77
N TYR A 161 1.20 13.35 4.52
CA TYR A 161 0.52 12.22 5.12
C TYR A 161 0.68 12.22 6.65
N HIS A 162 1.88 12.56 7.16
CA HIS A 162 2.10 12.74 8.59
C HIS A 162 1.21 13.84 9.17
N GLU A 163 1.17 15.02 8.54
CA GLU A 163 0.33 16.16 8.96
C GLU A 163 -1.16 15.78 9.07
N LEU A 164 -1.66 14.98 8.14
CA LEU A 164 -3.05 14.55 8.08
C LEU A 164 -3.35 13.27 8.89
N GLY A 165 -2.34 12.67 9.53
CA GLY A 165 -2.47 11.44 10.30
C GLY A 165 -2.74 10.19 9.45
N TRP A 166 -2.41 10.21 8.15
CA TRP A 166 -2.56 9.08 7.25
C TRP A 166 -1.53 7.98 7.51
N THR A 167 -1.83 6.81 7.01
CA THR A 167 -0.88 5.71 6.87
C THR A 167 -0.29 5.70 5.46
N MET A 168 1.03 5.59 5.36
CA MET A 168 1.76 5.44 4.10
C MET A 168 2.08 3.96 3.86
N GLU A 169 1.51 3.36 2.82
CA GLU A 169 1.84 2.00 2.40
C GLU A 169 2.87 2.05 1.27
N VAL A 170 3.93 1.25 1.42
CA VAL A 170 5.04 1.19 0.47
C VAL A 170 5.26 -0.26 0.04
N HIS A 171 4.89 -0.55 -1.20
CA HIS A 171 5.06 -1.85 -1.84
C HIS A 171 6.38 -1.90 -2.62
N ILE A 172 7.20 -2.94 -2.39
CA ILE A 172 8.59 -2.99 -2.88
C ILE A 172 8.85 -4.30 -3.62
N GLY A 173 9.51 -4.22 -4.77
CA GLY A 173 10.17 -5.36 -5.42
C GLY A 173 9.37 -6.08 -6.49
N ALA A 174 8.39 -5.43 -7.12
CA ALA A 174 7.67 -6.00 -8.26
C ALA A 174 8.41 -5.71 -9.58
N MET A 175 9.00 -6.73 -10.19
CA MET A 175 9.57 -6.64 -11.53
C MET A 175 8.47 -6.90 -12.56
N ARG A 176 8.02 -5.82 -13.24
CA ARG A 176 6.80 -5.85 -14.07
C ARG A 176 7.09 -6.03 -15.55
N ASN A 177 6.09 -6.61 -16.27
CA ASN A 177 6.07 -6.68 -17.73
C ASN A 177 7.29 -7.38 -18.35
N ASN A 178 7.76 -8.47 -17.74
CA ASN A 178 8.99 -9.17 -18.11
C ASN A 178 8.93 -9.82 -19.51
N ASN A 179 7.74 -10.00 -20.08
CA ASN A 179 7.56 -10.60 -21.40
C ASN A 179 7.06 -9.55 -22.40
N THR A 180 7.99 -8.91 -23.12
CA THR A 180 7.70 -7.86 -24.09
C THR A 180 6.68 -8.31 -25.18
N LEU A 181 6.77 -9.56 -25.64
CA LEU A 181 5.84 -10.08 -26.65
C LEU A 181 4.39 -10.09 -26.11
N MET A 182 4.21 -10.52 -24.86
CA MET A 182 2.89 -10.61 -24.25
C MET A 182 2.39 -9.24 -23.81
N PHE A 183 3.27 -8.37 -23.33
CA PHE A 183 2.93 -6.97 -23.05
C PHE A 183 2.38 -6.25 -24.29
N ASN A 184 3.03 -6.43 -25.44
CA ASN A 184 2.56 -5.84 -26.71
C ASN A 184 1.22 -6.42 -27.18
N LYS A 185 0.88 -7.64 -26.77
CA LYS A 185 -0.38 -8.30 -27.17
C LYS A 185 -1.52 -8.02 -26.20
N LEU A 186 -1.27 -7.97 -24.92
CA LEU A 186 -2.29 -7.99 -23.86
C LEU A 186 -2.26 -6.77 -22.95
N GLY A 187 -1.17 -5.98 -22.94
CA GLY A 187 -0.97 -4.87 -22.05
C GLY A 187 -0.39 -5.27 -20.68
N ALA A 188 -0.39 -4.33 -19.77
CA ALA A 188 0.07 -4.51 -18.40
C ALA A 188 -0.90 -5.37 -17.56
N ASP A 189 -0.43 -5.84 -16.41
CA ASP A 189 -1.23 -6.58 -15.40
C ASP A 189 -1.87 -7.87 -15.92
N THR A 190 -1.24 -8.56 -16.85
CA THR A 190 -1.75 -9.77 -17.50
C THR A 190 -1.02 -11.05 -17.12
N GLY A 191 -0.24 -11.02 -16.00
CA GLY A 191 0.38 -12.22 -15.41
C GLY A 191 1.82 -12.45 -15.83
N PHE A 192 2.51 -11.46 -16.38
CA PHE A 192 3.91 -11.55 -16.84
C PHE A 192 4.86 -10.74 -15.96
N ASP A 193 4.59 -10.72 -14.67
CA ASP A 193 5.40 -10.07 -13.65
C ASP A 193 6.18 -11.09 -12.82
N SER A 194 7.21 -10.66 -12.13
CA SER A 194 8.10 -11.49 -11.32
C SER A 194 8.60 -10.74 -10.09
N VAL A 195 9.34 -11.43 -9.25
CA VAL A 195 9.98 -10.87 -8.06
C VAL A 195 11.29 -10.18 -8.44
N GLY A 196 11.47 -8.94 -8.01
CA GLY A 196 12.74 -8.20 -8.12
C GLY A 196 13.75 -8.66 -7.07
N ASP A 197 15.03 -8.38 -7.34
CA ASP A 197 16.14 -8.78 -6.45
C ASP A 197 17.10 -7.62 -6.13
N ASP A 198 16.58 -6.40 -6.09
CA ASP A 198 17.34 -5.20 -5.82
C ASP A 198 17.79 -5.11 -4.36
N ASN A 199 18.84 -4.30 -4.11
CA ASN A 199 19.34 -4.01 -2.77
C ASN A 199 18.54 -2.87 -2.14
N ILE A 200 17.40 -3.19 -1.53
CA ILE A 200 16.42 -2.22 -1.03
C ILE A 200 16.82 -1.56 0.31
N ALA A 201 17.67 -2.18 1.11
CA ALA A 201 17.92 -1.76 2.51
C ALA A 201 18.41 -0.33 2.63
N LYS A 202 19.44 0.06 1.86
CA LYS A 202 20.05 1.38 1.96
C LYS A 202 19.15 2.52 1.45
N PRO A 203 18.55 2.42 0.25
CA PRO A 203 17.66 3.47 -0.23
C PRO A 203 16.41 3.59 0.65
N LEU A 204 15.80 2.49 1.11
CA LEU A 204 14.68 2.52 2.04
C LEU A 204 15.02 3.25 3.35
N SER A 205 16.17 2.88 3.97
CA SER A 205 16.63 3.54 5.20
C SER A 205 16.79 5.05 5.00
N ARG A 206 17.36 5.48 3.88
CA ARG A 206 17.56 6.90 3.57
C ARG A 206 16.26 7.64 3.34
N LEU A 207 15.31 7.02 2.65
CA LEU A 207 14.00 7.61 2.42
C LEU A 207 13.23 7.82 3.74
N LEU A 208 13.17 6.79 4.58
CA LEU A 208 12.51 6.89 5.89
C LEU A 208 13.20 7.91 6.81
N ASP A 209 14.54 7.93 6.83
CA ASP A 209 15.34 8.88 7.60
C ASP A 209 15.10 10.33 7.18
N SER A 210 14.94 10.59 5.89
CA SER A 210 14.65 11.93 5.36
C SER A 210 13.34 12.52 5.91
N LEU A 211 12.36 11.68 6.19
CA LEU A 211 11.12 12.06 6.85
C LEU A 211 11.27 12.13 8.37
N ASN A 212 11.97 11.14 8.93
CA ASN A 212 12.08 10.98 10.38
C ASN A 212 12.98 12.04 11.05
N VAL A 213 14.02 12.52 10.37
CA VAL A 213 14.94 13.54 10.91
C VAL A 213 14.21 14.85 11.27
N ASN A 214 13.11 15.14 10.59
CA ASN A 214 12.25 16.30 10.83
C ASN A 214 11.01 15.96 11.69
N ASP A 215 10.94 14.76 12.25
CA ASP A 215 9.78 14.25 13.00
C ASP A 215 8.49 14.25 12.15
N LYS A 216 8.61 13.95 10.86
CA LYS A 216 7.50 13.96 9.89
C LYS A 216 7.28 12.60 9.18
N LEU A 217 7.87 11.53 9.71
CA LEU A 217 7.58 10.20 9.21
C LEU A 217 6.13 9.84 9.59
N PRO A 218 5.24 9.52 8.63
CA PRO A 218 3.89 9.05 8.95
C PRO A 218 3.91 7.64 9.52
N LYS A 219 2.78 7.16 10.01
CA LYS A 219 2.55 5.72 10.17
C LYS A 219 2.83 5.05 8.84
N THR A 220 3.65 4.00 8.83
CA THR A 220 4.15 3.42 7.59
C THR A 220 4.03 1.90 7.62
N ILE A 221 3.53 1.29 6.55
CA ILE A 221 3.51 -0.15 6.35
C ILE A 221 4.41 -0.49 5.15
N LEU A 222 5.37 -1.38 5.37
CA LEU A 222 6.32 -1.83 4.36
C LEU A 222 5.93 -3.22 3.87
N PHE A 223 5.75 -3.37 2.56
CA PHE A 223 5.45 -4.65 1.90
C PHE A 223 6.61 -5.03 1.00
N ASN A 224 7.04 -6.28 1.07
CA ASN A 224 8.00 -6.85 0.12
C ASN A 224 7.37 -7.93 -0.74
N LEU A 225 7.99 -8.18 -1.88
CA LEU A 225 7.61 -9.26 -2.78
C LEU A 225 8.62 -10.41 -2.78
N ASN A 226 9.85 -10.15 -2.32
CA ASN A 226 10.93 -11.12 -2.20
C ASN A 226 11.11 -11.50 -0.72
N ASP A 227 10.99 -12.78 -0.39
CA ASP A 227 11.13 -13.27 0.99
C ASP A 227 12.55 -13.10 1.57
N LYS A 228 13.59 -12.96 0.71
CA LYS A 228 14.95 -12.58 1.16
C LYS A 228 14.96 -11.29 1.98
N ASP A 229 14.02 -10.38 1.70
CA ASP A 229 13.93 -9.07 2.31
C ASP A 229 13.14 -9.06 3.62
N ASN A 230 12.53 -10.17 4.03
CA ASN A 230 11.77 -10.26 5.28
C ASN A 230 12.58 -9.79 6.49
N THR A 231 13.82 -10.25 6.63
CA THR A 231 14.71 -9.82 7.73
C THR A 231 15.17 -8.38 7.58
N VAL A 232 15.39 -7.92 6.33
CA VAL A 232 15.76 -6.54 6.03
C VAL A 232 14.66 -5.58 6.50
N LEU A 233 13.41 -5.84 6.12
CA LEU A 233 12.28 -5.03 6.54
C LEU A 233 12.03 -5.15 8.04
N ALA A 234 11.97 -6.35 8.60
CA ALA A 234 11.69 -6.55 10.00
C ALA A 234 12.71 -5.87 10.94
N THR A 235 13.99 -5.81 10.56
CA THR A 235 15.00 -5.03 11.30
C THR A 235 14.88 -3.53 11.08
N MET A 236 14.42 -3.08 9.89
CA MET A 236 14.20 -1.68 9.59
C MET A 236 13.12 -1.05 10.47
N LEU A 237 12.07 -1.80 10.79
CA LEU A 237 10.96 -1.32 11.62
C LEU A 237 11.45 -0.71 12.95
N GLY A 238 12.40 -1.37 13.61
CA GLY A 238 12.92 -0.97 14.92
C GLY A 238 13.63 0.38 14.92
N ASN A 239 14.13 0.83 13.75
CA ASN A 239 14.88 2.09 13.64
C ASN A 239 13.98 3.34 13.68
N PHE A 240 12.69 3.20 13.39
CA PHE A 240 11.79 4.32 13.14
C PHE A 240 10.50 4.25 13.98
N GLN A 241 10.57 3.65 15.16
CA GLN A 241 9.48 3.66 16.13
C GLN A 241 9.46 4.97 16.93
N SER A 242 8.28 5.36 17.41
CA SER A 242 8.08 6.54 18.24
C SER A 242 6.95 6.32 19.25
N SER A 243 6.66 7.28 20.09
CA SER A 243 5.62 7.19 21.12
C SER A 243 4.22 7.62 20.66
N ASP A 244 4.09 8.16 19.47
CA ASP A 244 2.84 8.70 18.91
C ASP A 244 1.93 7.62 18.33
N ALA A 245 2.49 6.47 17.92
CA ALA A 245 1.72 5.33 17.45
C ALA A 245 2.37 3.99 17.84
N GLN A 246 1.57 3.02 18.29
CA GLN A 246 2.06 1.66 18.52
C GLN A 246 2.42 1.01 17.20
N SER A 247 3.65 0.49 17.11
CA SER A 247 4.19 -0.07 15.87
C SER A 247 4.04 0.90 14.69
N LYS A 248 4.52 2.14 14.86
CA LYS A 248 4.42 3.22 13.87
C LYS A 248 4.85 2.80 12.48
N VAL A 249 5.97 2.10 12.40
CA VAL A 249 6.40 1.44 11.17
C VAL A 249 6.16 -0.05 11.31
N GLN A 250 5.38 -0.65 10.41
CA GLN A 250 4.99 -2.05 10.42
C GLN A 250 5.52 -2.79 9.20
N PHE A 251 5.71 -4.11 9.36
CA PHE A 251 5.85 -5.04 8.26
C PHE A 251 4.45 -5.49 7.84
N GLY A 252 4.05 -5.17 6.62
CA GLY A 252 2.74 -5.50 6.07
C GLY A 252 2.50 -7.01 5.91
N PRO A 253 1.26 -7.43 5.62
CA PRO A 253 0.98 -8.81 5.29
C PRO A 253 1.77 -9.30 4.08
N ALA A 254 1.92 -10.62 3.98
CA ALA A 254 2.56 -11.26 2.84
C ALA A 254 1.83 -10.86 1.55
N TRP A 255 2.55 -10.18 0.65
CA TRP A 255 1.97 -9.56 -0.52
C TRP A 255 2.15 -10.44 -1.77
N TRP A 256 1.18 -10.47 -2.64
CA TRP A 256 1.14 -11.08 -3.98
C TRP A 256 1.78 -12.48 -4.06
N PHE A 257 3.05 -12.60 -4.53
CA PHE A 257 3.72 -13.90 -4.64
C PHE A 257 4.02 -14.56 -3.29
N LEU A 258 4.04 -13.78 -2.21
CA LEU A 258 4.19 -14.27 -0.84
C LEU A 258 2.85 -14.57 -0.16
N ASP A 259 1.71 -14.27 -0.79
CA ASP A 259 0.38 -14.59 -0.26
C ASP A 259 0.08 -16.09 -0.42
N THR A 260 0.88 -16.87 0.25
CA THR A 260 0.85 -18.33 0.34
C THR A 260 0.96 -18.74 1.80
N MET A 261 0.64 -19.99 2.11
CA MET A 261 0.79 -20.52 3.49
C MET A 261 2.23 -20.33 4.02
N ASP A 262 3.23 -20.65 3.22
CA ASP A 262 4.64 -20.55 3.62
C ASP A 262 5.09 -19.10 3.71
N GLY A 263 4.72 -18.26 2.74
CA GLY A 263 5.05 -16.84 2.73
C GLY A 263 4.46 -16.08 3.91
N MET A 264 3.17 -16.31 4.23
CA MET A 264 2.51 -15.72 5.41
C MET A 264 3.16 -16.20 6.71
N THR A 265 3.48 -17.50 6.80
CA THR A 265 4.15 -18.05 7.97
C THR A 265 5.55 -17.47 8.16
N ALA A 266 6.32 -17.33 7.09
CA ALA A 266 7.66 -16.74 7.12
C ALA A 266 7.62 -15.25 7.52
N GLN A 267 6.69 -14.47 6.94
CA GLN A 267 6.49 -13.07 7.28
C GLN A 267 6.14 -12.88 8.76
N MET A 268 5.13 -13.61 9.27
CA MET A 268 4.72 -13.53 10.68
C MET A 268 5.83 -13.98 11.64
N LYS A 269 6.63 -14.98 11.29
CA LYS A 269 7.80 -15.39 12.08
C LYS A 269 8.87 -14.30 12.12
N SER A 270 9.16 -13.66 11.00
CA SER A 270 10.10 -12.53 10.94
C SER A 270 9.63 -11.38 11.81
N LEU A 271 8.34 -11.04 11.72
CA LEU A 271 7.74 -9.99 12.54
C LEU A 271 7.73 -10.36 14.04
N ALA A 272 7.44 -11.59 14.40
CA ALA A 272 7.46 -12.06 15.79
C ALA A 272 8.87 -12.00 16.42
N ASN A 273 9.90 -12.27 15.62
CA ASN A 273 11.29 -12.30 16.10
C ASN A 273 11.91 -10.89 16.23
N LEU A 274 11.51 -9.94 15.39
CA LEU A 274 12.21 -8.66 15.21
C LEU A 274 11.31 -7.44 15.41
N GLY A 275 10.02 -7.63 15.59
CA GLY A 275 9.01 -6.59 15.80
C GLY A 275 7.98 -7.00 16.86
N VAL A 276 6.74 -6.54 16.70
CA VAL A 276 5.64 -6.79 17.65
C VAL A 276 4.47 -7.44 16.92
N LEU A 277 4.47 -8.76 16.80
CA LEU A 277 3.41 -9.52 16.12
C LEU A 277 2.01 -9.19 16.67
N GLY A 278 1.85 -9.03 17.99
CA GLY A 278 0.55 -8.73 18.61
C GLY A 278 -0.07 -7.39 18.19
N LYS A 279 0.67 -6.52 17.50
CA LYS A 279 0.16 -5.24 16.96
C LYS A 279 0.11 -5.21 15.43
N PHE A 280 0.32 -6.35 14.79
CA PHE A 280 0.23 -6.51 13.34
C PHE A 280 -1.19 -6.20 12.85
N VAL A 281 -1.31 -5.44 11.75
CA VAL A 281 -2.60 -5.05 11.17
C VAL A 281 -3.36 -6.22 10.51
N GLY A 282 -2.69 -7.34 10.31
CA GLY A 282 -3.31 -8.55 9.77
C GLY A 282 -3.38 -8.58 8.24
N MET A 283 -4.32 -9.37 7.74
CA MET A 283 -4.48 -9.64 6.31
C MET A 283 -5.17 -8.46 5.61
N GLU A 284 -4.57 -8.02 4.53
CA GLU A 284 -5.18 -7.16 3.51
C GLU A 284 -5.35 -8.00 2.24
N THR A 285 -6.53 -8.03 1.65
CA THR A 285 -6.79 -8.98 0.55
C THR A 285 -6.11 -8.59 -0.75
N ASP A 286 -5.82 -7.32 -0.98
CA ASP A 286 -5.26 -6.77 -2.23
C ASP A 286 -5.88 -7.46 -3.45
N SER A 287 -7.20 -7.38 -3.58
CA SER A 287 -7.95 -8.16 -4.57
C SER A 287 -8.98 -7.34 -5.31
N ARG A 288 -9.14 -7.66 -6.59
CA ARG A 288 -10.18 -7.12 -7.47
C ARG A 288 -11.49 -7.94 -7.46
N SER A 289 -11.57 -8.95 -6.58
CA SER A 289 -12.73 -9.86 -6.53
C SER A 289 -13.47 -9.79 -5.20
N PHE A 290 -14.79 -9.59 -5.26
CA PHE A 290 -15.66 -9.60 -4.08
C PHE A 290 -15.80 -10.99 -3.42
N THR A 291 -15.29 -12.05 -4.06
CA THR A 291 -15.21 -13.39 -3.45
C THR A 291 -13.92 -13.63 -2.68
N SER A 292 -12.99 -12.67 -2.69
CA SER A 292 -11.68 -12.77 -2.04
C SER A 292 -11.73 -12.63 -0.52
N TYR A 293 -12.85 -12.22 0.05
CA TYR A 293 -12.99 -12.10 1.52
C TYR A 293 -12.78 -13.42 2.26
N GLY A 294 -12.94 -14.57 1.59
CA GLY A 294 -12.54 -15.87 2.11
C GLY A 294 -11.05 -15.98 2.47
N ARG A 295 -10.20 -15.09 1.92
CA ARG A 295 -8.77 -15.03 2.25
C ARG A 295 -8.51 -14.64 3.69
N HIS A 296 -9.37 -13.84 4.31
CA HIS A 296 -9.29 -13.55 5.75
C HIS A 296 -9.49 -14.82 6.60
N GLU A 297 -10.34 -15.77 6.18
CA GLU A 297 -10.54 -17.01 6.92
C GLU A 297 -9.29 -17.90 6.88
N TYR A 298 -8.71 -18.13 5.70
CA TYR A 298 -7.53 -18.99 5.64
C TYR A 298 -6.32 -18.34 6.29
N PHE A 299 -6.16 -17.00 6.19
CA PHE A 299 -5.14 -16.30 6.95
C PHE A 299 -5.28 -16.53 8.46
N ARG A 300 -6.49 -16.38 9.02
CA ARG A 300 -6.72 -16.65 10.45
C ARG A 300 -6.40 -18.09 10.83
N ARG A 301 -6.68 -19.05 9.94
CA ARG A 301 -6.30 -20.46 10.17
C ARG A 301 -4.78 -20.65 10.22
N ILE A 302 -4.04 -20.01 9.30
CA ILE A 302 -2.58 -20.07 9.28
C ILE A 302 -2.01 -19.43 10.55
N MET A 303 -2.48 -18.21 10.89
CA MET A 303 -2.05 -17.48 12.08
C MET A 303 -2.33 -18.26 13.38
N CYS A 304 -3.57 -18.74 13.55
CA CYS A 304 -3.93 -19.52 14.74
C CYS A 304 -3.13 -20.83 14.85
N ASN A 305 -2.88 -21.51 13.72
CA ASN A 305 -2.03 -22.70 13.70
C ASN A 305 -0.58 -22.38 14.07
N LEU A 306 -0.05 -21.26 13.59
CA LEU A 306 1.31 -20.83 13.93
C LEU A 306 1.44 -20.50 15.42
N ILE A 307 0.56 -19.66 15.96
CA ILE A 307 0.56 -19.29 17.38
C ILE A 307 0.29 -20.52 18.28
N GLY A 308 -0.70 -21.34 17.92
CA GLY A 308 -1.01 -22.57 18.65
C GLY A 308 0.17 -23.54 18.69
N SER A 309 0.89 -23.69 17.56
CA SER A 309 2.08 -24.54 17.54
C SER A 309 3.21 -24.04 18.46
N TRP A 310 3.36 -22.73 18.62
CA TRP A 310 4.32 -22.16 19.58
C TRP A 310 3.94 -22.49 21.02
N VAL A 311 2.65 -22.43 21.35
CA VAL A 311 2.14 -22.79 22.69
C VAL A 311 2.34 -24.29 22.96
N GLU A 312 1.93 -25.16 22.03
CA GLU A 312 2.04 -26.60 22.16
C GLU A 312 3.50 -27.09 22.32
N ASN A 313 4.43 -26.38 21.62
CA ASN A 313 5.86 -26.70 21.71
C ASN A 313 6.58 -25.97 22.87
N GLY A 314 5.85 -25.25 23.73
CA GLY A 314 6.43 -24.53 24.86
C GLY A 314 7.27 -23.31 24.48
N MET A 315 7.14 -22.81 23.26
CA MET A 315 7.84 -21.61 22.77
C MET A 315 7.13 -20.33 23.20
N TYR A 316 5.85 -20.42 23.55
CA TYR A 316 5.04 -19.30 24.07
C TYR A 316 4.17 -19.81 25.24
N ALA A 317 3.95 -18.97 26.24
CA ALA A 317 3.13 -19.33 27.39
C ALA A 317 1.65 -19.51 27.01
N TYR A 318 0.99 -20.49 27.59
CA TYR A 318 -0.46 -20.59 27.49
C TYR A 318 -1.10 -19.59 28.46
N ASP A 319 -1.69 -18.56 27.90
CA ASP A 319 -2.57 -17.60 28.59
C ASP A 319 -3.71 -17.27 27.65
N GLU A 320 -4.92 -17.71 27.98
CA GLU A 320 -6.09 -17.61 27.11
C GLU A 320 -6.47 -16.16 26.80
N ASP A 321 -6.39 -15.28 27.79
CA ASP A 321 -6.76 -13.88 27.64
C ASP A 321 -5.77 -13.14 26.72
N ILE A 322 -4.47 -13.36 26.90
CA ILE A 322 -3.42 -12.78 26.05
C ILE A 322 -3.50 -13.34 24.62
N LEU A 323 -3.68 -14.63 24.46
CA LEU A 323 -3.80 -15.27 23.15
C LEU A 323 -5.02 -14.75 22.39
N LYS A 324 -6.15 -14.57 23.10
CA LYS A 324 -7.37 -13.98 22.54
C LYS A 324 -7.13 -12.53 22.08
N GLU A 325 -6.51 -11.70 22.93
CA GLU A 325 -6.16 -10.32 22.59
C GLU A 325 -5.31 -10.25 21.30
N ILE A 326 -4.29 -11.09 21.19
CA ILE A 326 -3.42 -11.15 20.01
C ILE A 326 -4.20 -11.57 18.78
N VAL A 327 -4.99 -12.64 18.83
CA VAL A 327 -5.73 -13.18 17.68
C VAL A 327 -6.82 -12.21 17.21
N GLU A 328 -7.60 -11.63 18.12
CA GLU A 328 -8.63 -10.64 17.80
C GLU A 328 -7.99 -9.33 17.32
N GLY A 329 -6.86 -8.93 17.92
CA GLY A 329 -6.05 -7.80 17.50
C GLY A 329 -5.65 -7.91 16.03
N ILE A 330 -4.95 -8.97 15.68
CA ILE A 330 -4.46 -9.22 14.30
C ILE A 330 -5.62 -9.43 13.32
N SER A 331 -6.73 -10.04 13.77
CA SER A 331 -7.86 -10.32 12.90
C SER A 331 -8.71 -9.08 12.55
N TYR A 332 -8.70 -8.05 13.40
CA TYR A 332 -9.58 -6.88 13.22
C TYR A 332 -9.14 -5.62 13.99
N ASN A 333 -8.96 -5.72 15.31
CA ASN A 333 -8.88 -4.54 16.17
C ASN A 333 -7.64 -3.67 15.87
N ASN A 334 -6.51 -4.28 15.52
CA ASN A 334 -5.29 -3.54 15.22
C ASN A 334 -5.45 -2.67 13.98
N ALA A 335 -6.09 -3.18 12.91
CA ALA A 335 -6.33 -2.41 11.69
C ALA A 335 -7.21 -1.19 11.98
N ILE A 336 -8.35 -1.36 12.69
CA ILE A 336 -9.24 -0.25 13.05
C ILE A 336 -8.49 0.83 13.85
N ASN A 337 -7.69 0.42 14.84
CA ASN A 337 -6.94 1.36 15.68
C ASN A 337 -5.78 2.03 14.93
N TYR A 338 -5.13 1.32 14.03
CA TYR A 338 -3.95 1.83 13.32
C TYR A 338 -4.33 2.81 12.21
N PHE A 339 -5.32 2.47 11.38
CA PHE A 339 -5.71 3.29 10.23
C PHE A 339 -6.60 4.49 10.58
N ASN A 340 -7.27 4.47 11.73
CA ASN A 340 -8.14 5.55 12.19
C ASN A 340 -9.28 5.86 11.20
N PHE A 341 -10.05 4.84 10.84
CA PHE A 341 -11.19 4.94 9.92
C PHE A 341 -12.48 5.45 10.60
N GLU A 342 -12.38 6.51 11.36
CA GLU A 342 -13.54 7.13 12.01
C GLU A 342 -14.49 7.85 11.04
#